data_b4cdd5f75e13e0e31ddd279cbc9e4109
#
_entry.id   b4cdd5f75e13e0e31ddd279cbc9e4109
#
_cell.length_a   1.000
_cell.length_b   1.000
_cell.length_c   1.000
_cell.angle_alpha   90.00
_cell.angle_beta   90.00
_cell.angle_gamma   90.00
#
_symmetry.space_group_name_H-M   'P 1'
#
loop_
_entity.id
_entity.type
_entity.pdbx_description
1 polymer ?
#
loop_
_entity_poly.entity_id
_entity_poly.type
_entity_poly.pdbx_seq_one_letter_code
_entity_poly.pdbx_strand_id
1 'polypeptide(L)'
;MKFPLLKYFPVRIFCAACVITSSITISHAKPTTAFYLDDPTVAAQTLNEHTLAEQKRILIEWLNGEFSNLKHIFEHGPVGGYPPILMRQSTIHLGNEKALWVQQSSLVTPTESYREHLYRFRINERNHTIIQDIYLLPQDFDGEWFSDEMGISPQFEQLEGCSITWRAEGNTMHGNRDGRFCAFKDELNRVVSISSQLNLNPYQLEVVDTALADDGEPLLGDVDGNALVLDRIRFFHTELTFLPAGADARSDNEWVEAIPQRPMHDHDQRVALLNAEDELFLGHDIQLIGNAQKADELVLRIYRQTEDEPVFSASMEYLGAGQWRATTERLRVELRLAESVIDVLPR
;
A
#
# COMPACT_ATOMS: atom_id res chain seq x y z
N MET A 1 -2.66 -34.38 -5.18
CA MET A 1 -2.72 -33.29 -6.19
C MET A 1 -1.46 -32.46 -6.01
N LYS A 2 -0.59 -32.44 -7.01
CA LYS A 2 0.67 -31.70 -6.96
C LYS A 2 0.41 -30.32 -7.56
N PHE A 3 0.49 -29.28 -6.74
CA PHE A 3 0.51 -27.90 -7.22
C PHE A 3 1.83 -27.65 -7.94
N PRO A 4 1.83 -27.15 -9.17
CA PRO A 4 3.05 -26.65 -9.79
C PRO A 4 3.39 -25.32 -9.11
N LEU A 5 4.50 -25.33 -8.41
CA LEU A 5 5.21 -24.15 -7.91
C LEU A 5 5.38 -23.14 -9.04
N LEU A 6 4.98 -21.91 -8.78
CA LEU A 6 5.49 -20.73 -9.49
C LEU A 6 7.02 -20.77 -9.38
N LYS A 7 7.67 -21.29 -10.41
CA LYS A 7 9.10 -21.37 -10.51
C LYS A 7 9.63 -20.11 -11.18
N TYR A 8 10.38 -19.37 -10.38
CA TYR A 8 11.57 -18.62 -10.73
C TYR A 8 11.44 -17.35 -11.58
N PHE A 9 11.51 -16.27 -10.86
CA PHE A 9 12.41 -15.20 -11.28
C PHE A 9 13.83 -15.62 -10.86
N PRO A 10 14.83 -15.55 -11.72
CA PRO A 10 16.19 -15.96 -11.38
C PRO A 10 16.79 -14.97 -10.37
N VAL A 11 17.06 -15.46 -9.17
CA VAL A 11 17.95 -14.79 -8.22
C VAL A 11 19.34 -14.76 -8.86
N ARG A 12 19.75 -13.62 -9.39
CA ARG A 12 21.15 -13.39 -9.75
C ARG A 12 21.94 -13.15 -8.46
N ILE A 13 22.81 -14.11 -8.16
CA ILE A 13 23.86 -14.00 -7.16
C ILE A 13 24.79 -12.86 -7.58
N PHE A 14 24.78 -11.76 -6.84
CA PHE A 14 25.82 -10.74 -6.95
C PHE A 14 26.91 -11.00 -5.93
N CYS A 15 28.13 -11.17 -6.46
CA CYS A 15 29.37 -11.24 -5.71
C CYS A 15 29.62 -9.94 -4.94
N ALA A 16 30.04 -10.10 -3.70
CA ALA A 16 30.51 -9.03 -2.84
C ALA A 16 31.79 -8.39 -3.38
N ALA A 17 31.82 -7.08 -3.44
CA ALA A 17 32.90 -6.17 -3.01
C ALA A 17 32.78 -4.82 -3.70
N CYS A 18 32.29 -3.82 -2.98
CA CYS A 18 32.94 -2.50 -2.83
C CYS A 18 32.05 -1.63 -1.93
N VAL A 19 32.51 -1.47 -0.72
CA VAL A 19 31.96 -0.48 0.23
C VAL A 19 32.43 0.89 -0.25
N ILE A 20 31.50 1.70 -0.78
CA ILE A 20 31.65 3.16 -0.86
C ILE A 20 30.46 3.73 -0.12
N THR A 21 30.70 4.21 1.09
CA THR A 21 29.74 4.97 1.89
C THR A 21 29.56 6.36 1.28
N SER A 22 28.60 6.50 0.40
CA SER A 22 28.06 7.79 -0.01
C SER A 22 26.74 7.96 0.72
N SER A 23 26.66 8.95 1.62
CA SER A 23 25.41 9.34 2.27
C SER A 23 24.50 10.00 1.22
N ILE A 24 23.64 9.23 0.60
CA ILE A 24 22.66 9.71 -0.37
C ILE A 24 21.47 10.21 0.42
N THR A 25 21.29 11.53 0.48
CA THR A 25 20.06 12.17 0.93
C THR A 25 19.03 12.02 -0.20
N ILE A 26 18.21 10.98 -0.14
CA ILE A 26 17.08 10.79 -1.05
C ILE A 26 16.05 11.86 -0.70
N SER A 27 15.92 12.87 -1.56
CA SER A 27 14.81 13.82 -1.51
C SER A 27 13.56 13.11 -2.02
N HIS A 28 12.82 12.44 -1.15
CA HIS A 28 11.52 11.90 -1.47
C HIS A 28 10.54 13.06 -1.69
N ALA A 29 9.86 13.09 -2.83
CA ALA A 29 8.69 13.94 -2.98
C ALA A 29 7.72 13.57 -1.86
N LYS A 30 7.42 14.52 -0.96
CA LYS A 30 6.52 14.28 0.18
C LYS A 30 5.17 13.81 -0.35
N PRO A 31 4.72 12.58 -0.02
CA PRO A 31 3.34 12.22 -0.27
C PRO A 31 2.48 13.20 0.53
N THR A 32 1.55 13.85 -0.13
CA THR A 32 0.62 14.78 0.50
C THR A 32 -0.41 13.96 1.27
N THR A 33 -0.02 13.46 2.44
CA THR A 33 -0.89 12.72 3.39
C THR A 33 -2.00 13.60 3.99
N ALA A 34 -1.96 14.91 3.72
CA ALA A 34 -2.91 15.89 4.26
C ALA A 34 -4.38 15.67 3.82
N PHE A 35 -4.62 14.93 2.75
CA PHE A 35 -5.96 14.83 2.16
C PHE A 35 -6.97 14.00 2.98
N TYR A 36 -6.50 13.13 3.86
CA TYR A 36 -7.36 12.26 4.65
C TYR A 36 -7.91 12.90 5.93
N LEU A 37 -7.29 13.98 6.40
CA LEU A 37 -7.56 14.50 7.73
C LEU A 37 -8.36 15.81 7.75
N ASP A 38 -8.43 16.57 6.64
CA ASP A 38 -8.84 17.96 6.73
C ASP A 38 -10.04 18.40 5.86
N ASP A 39 -10.63 17.57 4.99
CA ASP A 39 -11.75 18.03 4.17
C ASP A 39 -13.00 17.12 4.19
N PRO A 40 -13.91 17.32 5.15
CA PRO A 40 -15.22 16.66 5.16
C PRO A 40 -16.14 17.14 4.01
N THR A 41 -15.77 18.17 3.24
CA THR A 41 -16.62 18.73 2.19
C THR A 41 -16.61 17.92 0.90
N VAL A 42 -15.58 17.11 0.65
CA VAL A 42 -15.54 16.19 -0.51
C VAL A 42 -16.57 15.05 -0.36
N ALA A 43 -17.03 14.77 0.85
CA ALA A 43 -18.02 13.73 1.11
C ALA A 43 -19.47 14.13 0.73
N ALA A 44 -19.73 15.40 0.39
CA ALA A 44 -21.08 15.91 0.19
C ALA A 44 -21.54 15.95 -1.28
N GLN A 45 -20.62 15.87 -2.25
CA GLN A 45 -20.94 15.88 -3.68
C GLN A 45 -20.62 14.53 -4.33
N THR A 46 -21.51 14.06 -5.17
CA THR A 46 -21.22 12.85 -5.97
C THR A 46 -20.15 13.18 -7.01
N LEU A 47 -19.26 12.22 -7.30
CA LEU A 47 -18.16 12.42 -8.26
C LEU A 47 -18.66 12.89 -9.63
N ASN A 48 -19.87 12.51 -10.01
CA ASN A 48 -20.49 12.89 -11.28
C ASN A 48 -20.75 14.40 -11.41
N GLU A 49 -20.79 15.13 -10.30
CA GLU A 49 -21.00 16.59 -10.27
C GLU A 49 -19.72 17.38 -10.50
N HIS A 50 -18.57 16.69 -10.42
CA HIS A 50 -17.25 17.28 -10.66
C HIS A 50 -16.89 17.31 -12.15
N THR A 51 -16.10 18.30 -12.55
CA THR A 51 -15.52 18.35 -13.89
C THR A 51 -14.54 17.20 -14.10
N LEU A 52 -14.27 16.81 -15.36
CA LEU A 52 -13.28 15.75 -15.66
C LEU A 52 -11.88 16.07 -15.10
N ALA A 53 -11.51 17.33 -15.03
CA ALA A 53 -10.24 17.75 -14.44
C ALA A 53 -10.19 17.50 -12.93
N GLU A 54 -11.29 17.78 -12.22
CA GLU A 54 -11.43 17.48 -10.79
C GLU A 54 -11.50 15.98 -10.54
N GLN A 55 -12.29 15.24 -11.34
CA GLN A 55 -12.35 13.77 -11.26
C GLN A 55 -10.96 13.13 -11.47
N LYS A 56 -10.16 13.63 -12.43
CA LYS A 56 -8.78 13.19 -12.63
C LYS A 56 -7.91 13.48 -11.41
N ARG A 57 -8.04 14.66 -10.80
CA ARG A 57 -7.31 15.00 -9.58
C ARG A 57 -7.68 14.04 -8.44
N ILE A 58 -8.98 13.82 -8.22
CA ILE A 58 -9.51 12.90 -7.19
C ILE A 58 -9.03 11.47 -7.45
N LEU A 59 -9.06 10.99 -8.69
CA LEU A 59 -8.56 9.67 -9.06
C LEU A 59 -7.09 9.48 -8.67
N ILE A 60 -6.22 10.44 -8.99
CA ILE A 60 -4.81 10.40 -8.65
C ILE A 60 -4.62 10.41 -7.12
N GLU A 61 -5.36 11.22 -6.41
CA GLU A 61 -5.32 11.32 -4.95
C GLU A 61 -5.81 10.03 -4.28
N TRP A 62 -6.87 9.42 -4.80
CA TRP A 62 -7.36 8.15 -4.26
C TRP A 62 -6.47 6.96 -4.59
N LEU A 63 -5.73 7.00 -5.68
CA LEU A 63 -4.73 5.98 -5.99
C LEU A 63 -3.43 6.19 -5.20
N ASN A 64 -3.09 7.44 -4.85
CA ASN A 64 -1.87 7.74 -4.10
C ASN A 64 -1.94 7.21 -2.67
N GLY A 65 -0.95 6.40 -2.26
CA GLY A 65 -0.85 5.80 -0.92
C GLY A 65 -0.45 4.33 -0.95
N GLU A 66 -0.64 3.67 0.17
CA GLU A 66 -0.29 2.27 0.35
C GLU A 66 -1.55 1.42 0.50
N PHE A 67 -1.56 0.26 -0.15
CA PHE A 67 -2.68 -0.66 -0.18
C PHE A 67 -2.21 -2.09 0.06
N SER A 68 -3.04 -2.90 0.73
CA SER A 68 -2.73 -4.31 0.98
C SER A 68 -3.98 -5.19 0.92
N ASN A 69 -3.80 -6.43 0.47
CA ASN A 69 -4.84 -7.46 0.50
C ASN A 69 -4.78 -8.31 1.78
N LEU A 70 -3.97 -7.93 2.75
CA LEU A 70 -3.70 -8.77 3.93
C LEU A 70 -4.98 -9.09 4.71
N LYS A 71 -5.81 -8.08 4.95
CA LYS A 71 -7.09 -8.25 5.66
C LYS A 71 -7.99 -9.24 4.91
N HIS A 72 -8.12 -9.07 3.60
CA HIS A 72 -8.92 -9.96 2.75
C HIS A 72 -8.42 -11.42 2.82
N ILE A 73 -7.09 -11.63 2.80
CA ILE A 73 -6.49 -12.96 2.94
C ILE A 73 -6.81 -13.58 4.31
N PHE A 74 -6.77 -12.81 5.40
CA PHE A 74 -7.10 -13.31 6.73
C PHE A 74 -8.57 -13.69 6.88
N GLU A 75 -9.47 -12.92 6.28
CA GLU A 75 -10.91 -13.14 6.38
C GLU A 75 -11.42 -14.26 5.46
N HIS A 76 -10.85 -14.40 4.26
CA HIS A 76 -11.38 -15.25 3.19
C HIS A 76 -10.39 -16.29 2.66
N GLY A 77 -9.12 -16.22 3.09
CA GLY A 77 -8.04 -16.99 2.51
C GLY A 77 -7.51 -16.35 1.21
N PRO A 78 -6.48 -16.96 0.58
CA PRO A 78 -5.90 -16.44 -0.65
C PRO A 78 -6.87 -16.65 -1.84
N VAL A 79 -7.59 -15.59 -2.19
CA VAL A 79 -8.48 -15.56 -3.36
C VAL A 79 -7.63 -15.43 -4.63
N GLY A 80 -7.95 -16.21 -5.66
CA GLY A 80 -7.24 -16.17 -6.96
C GLY A 80 -5.74 -16.51 -6.88
N GLY A 81 -5.28 -17.08 -5.75
CA GLY A 81 -3.88 -17.45 -5.55
C GLY A 81 -2.94 -16.26 -5.31
N TYR A 82 -3.47 -15.07 -5.04
CA TYR A 82 -2.65 -13.89 -4.76
C TYR A 82 -1.93 -14.01 -3.41
N PRO A 83 -0.61 -13.78 -3.37
CA PRO A 83 0.13 -13.69 -2.10
C PRO A 83 -0.24 -12.41 -1.33
N PRO A 84 0.23 -12.25 -0.09
CA PRO A 84 0.18 -10.96 0.60
C PRO A 84 0.91 -9.88 -0.19
N ILE A 85 0.18 -8.89 -0.67
CA ILE A 85 0.67 -7.79 -1.52
C ILE A 85 0.69 -6.51 -0.70
N LEU A 86 1.77 -5.76 -0.84
CA LEU A 86 1.86 -4.34 -0.54
C LEU A 86 2.00 -3.60 -1.88
N MET A 87 1.04 -2.74 -2.20
CA MET A 87 1.08 -1.85 -3.35
C MET A 87 1.28 -0.43 -2.85
N ARG A 88 2.41 0.17 -3.18
CA ARG A 88 2.72 1.58 -2.89
C ARG A 88 2.58 2.38 -4.17
N GLN A 89 1.82 3.46 -4.12
CA GLN A 89 1.59 4.37 -5.23
C GLN A 89 1.97 5.78 -4.77
N SER A 90 3.02 6.33 -5.31
CA SER A 90 3.56 7.63 -4.93
C SER A 90 3.37 8.64 -6.04
N THR A 91 2.79 9.81 -5.71
CA THR A 91 2.69 10.91 -6.67
C THR A 91 4.07 11.46 -7.00
N ILE A 92 4.35 11.54 -8.29
CA ILE A 92 5.55 12.17 -8.83
C ILE A 92 5.16 13.26 -9.82
N HIS A 93 6.10 14.18 -10.10
CA HIS A 93 5.92 15.23 -11.08
C HIS A 93 6.71 14.92 -12.35
N LEU A 94 6.04 14.99 -13.50
CA LEU A 94 6.65 14.92 -14.82
C LEU A 94 6.43 16.29 -15.50
N GLY A 95 7.33 17.21 -15.24
CA GLY A 95 7.10 18.61 -15.57
C GLY A 95 5.89 19.15 -14.80
N ASN A 96 4.88 19.63 -15.51
CA ASN A 96 3.65 20.18 -14.92
C ASN A 96 2.55 19.13 -14.65
N GLU A 97 2.80 17.86 -14.97
CA GLU A 97 1.81 16.80 -14.81
C GLU A 97 2.10 15.93 -13.58
N LYS A 98 1.04 15.57 -12.84
CA LYS A 98 1.11 14.54 -11.81
C LYS A 98 0.97 13.16 -12.44
N ALA A 99 1.86 12.27 -12.05
CA ALA A 99 1.84 10.85 -12.38
C ALA A 99 1.96 10.02 -11.10
N LEU A 100 1.81 8.70 -11.19
CA LEU A 100 2.02 7.80 -10.07
C LEU A 100 3.15 6.81 -10.38
N TRP A 101 4.12 6.74 -9.50
CA TRP A 101 5.07 5.63 -9.45
C TRP A 101 4.46 4.53 -8.60
N VAL A 102 4.29 3.37 -9.19
CA VAL A 102 3.61 2.22 -8.57
C VAL A 102 4.60 1.11 -8.36
N GLN A 103 4.70 0.66 -7.12
CA GLN A 103 5.58 -0.42 -6.69
C GLN A 103 4.75 -1.50 -6.01
N GLN A 104 4.98 -2.75 -6.40
CA GLN A 104 4.38 -3.91 -5.74
C GLN A 104 5.48 -4.74 -5.09
N SER A 105 5.31 -5.03 -3.81
CA SER A 105 6.21 -5.84 -3.00
C SER A 105 5.43 -6.81 -2.13
N SER A 106 6.14 -7.71 -1.46
CA SER A 106 5.56 -8.49 -0.37
C SER A 106 5.54 -7.65 0.91
N LEU A 107 4.52 -7.81 1.75
CA LEU A 107 4.53 -7.25 3.11
C LEU A 107 5.68 -7.78 3.99
N VAL A 108 6.26 -8.93 3.63
CA VAL A 108 7.42 -9.51 4.34
C VAL A 108 8.73 -8.81 3.92
N THR A 109 8.82 -8.41 2.65
CA THR A 109 9.98 -7.70 2.09
C THR A 109 9.52 -6.42 1.38
N PRO A 110 9.07 -5.40 2.13
CA PRO A 110 8.41 -4.22 1.55
C PRO A 110 9.36 -3.33 0.72
N THR A 111 10.68 -3.50 0.89
CA THR A 111 11.71 -2.79 0.12
C THR A 111 12.04 -3.45 -1.22
N GLU A 112 11.63 -4.70 -1.42
CA GLU A 112 11.96 -5.47 -2.62
C GLU A 112 10.76 -5.48 -3.56
N SER A 113 10.68 -4.49 -4.44
CA SER A 113 9.63 -4.45 -5.47
C SER A 113 9.87 -5.54 -6.51
N TYR A 114 8.87 -6.38 -6.73
CA TYR A 114 8.89 -7.37 -7.82
C TYR A 114 8.23 -6.84 -9.09
N ARG A 115 7.51 -5.70 -9.00
CA ARG A 115 6.85 -5.06 -10.12
C ARG A 115 6.79 -3.55 -9.91
N GLU A 116 7.21 -2.80 -10.92
CA GLU A 116 7.17 -1.35 -10.91
C GLU A 116 6.62 -0.80 -12.23
N HIS A 117 5.78 0.23 -12.11
CA HIS A 117 5.20 0.91 -13.26
C HIS A 117 5.11 2.41 -13.01
N LEU A 118 5.03 3.17 -14.11
CA LEU A 118 4.62 4.55 -14.08
C LEU A 118 3.21 4.67 -14.68
N TYR A 119 2.30 5.34 -13.96
CA TYR A 119 0.95 5.63 -14.45
C TYR A 119 0.83 7.11 -14.77
N ARG A 120 0.40 7.39 -15.98
CA ARG A 120 0.04 8.73 -16.45
C ARG A 120 -1.45 8.84 -16.70
N PHE A 121 -2.01 10.04 -16.47
CA PHE A 121 -3.44 10.26 -16.59
C PHE A 121 -3.73 11.38 -17.58
N ARG A 122 -4.56 11.10 -18.56
CA ARG A 122 -5.05 12.10 -19.53
C ARG A 122 -6.58 12.07 -19.60
N ILE A 123 -7.16 13.20 -19.97
CA ILE A 123 -8.60 13.35 -20.14
C ILE A 123 -8.97 13.03 -21.60
N ASN A 124 -10.06 12.27 -21.78
CA ASN A 124 -10.70 12.04 -23.05
C ASN A 124 -12.06 12.74 -23.06
N GLU A 125 -12.09 13.99 -23.50
CA GLU A 125 -13.30 14.80 -23.53
C GLU A 125 -14.41 14.19 -24.39
N ARG A 126 -14.05 13.54 -25.51
CA ARG A 126 -15.02 12.94 -26.44
C ARG A 126 -15.86 11.85 -25.78
N ASN A 127 -15.24 11.03 -24.94
CA ASN A 127 -15.88 9.89 -24.30
C ASN A 127 -16.22 10.18 -22.84
N HIS A 128 -15.91 11.36 -22.35
CA HIS A 128 -16.09 11.79 -20.97
C HIS A 128 -15.45 10.81 -19.97
N THR A 129 -14.16 10.52 -20.17
CA THR A 129 -13.40 9.53 -19.39
C THR A 129 -12.01 10.04 -19.06
N ILE A 130 -11.38 9.42 -18.06
CA ILE A 130 -9.97 9.58 -17.74
C ILE A 130 -9.25 8.32 -18.19
N ILE A 131 -8.14 8.47 -18.90
CA ILE A 131 -7.31 7.37 -19.39
C ILE A 131 -6.05 7.32 -18.53
N GLN A 132 -5.79 6.17 -17.94
CA GLN A 132 -4.56 5.84 -17.25
C GLN A 132 -3.67 5.04 -18.19
N ASP A 133 -2.64 5.64 -18.69
CA ASP A 133 -1.62 4.99 -19.51
C ASP A 133 -0.56 4.37 -18.60
N ILE A 134 -0.12 3.16 -18.93
CA ILE A 134 0.84 2.36 -18.14
C ILE A 134 2.17 2.33 -18.88
N TYR A 135 3.26 2.62 -18.15
CA TYR A 135 4.60 2.59 -18.69
C TYR A 135 5.46 1.63 -17.87
N LEU A 136 6.27 0.84 -18.57
CA LEU A 136 7.37 0.07 -17.97
C LEU A 136 8.53 1.01 -17.64
N LEU A 137 9.16 0.73 -16.52
CA LEU A 137 10.36 1.45 -16.11
C LEU A 137 11.61 0.73 -16.64
N PRO A 138 12.70 1.48 -16.97
CA PRO A 138 13.98 0.88 -17.30
C PRO A 138 14.50 -0.04 -16.19
N GLN A 139 15.30 -1.04 -16.55
CA GLN A 139 15.84 -2.01 -15.58
C GLN A 139 16.79 -1.39 -14.54
N ASP A 140 17.41 -0.27 -14.88
CA ASP A 140 18.33 0.50 -14.05
C ASP A 140 17.67 1.69 -13.37
N PHE A 141 16.33 1.71 -13.36
CA PHE A 141 15.56 2.76 -12.72
C PHE A 141 15.79 2.74 -11.20
N ASP A 142 16.23 3.88 -10.64
CA ASP A 142 16.56 4.05 -9.23
C ASP A 142 15.65 5.05 -8.47
N GLY A 143 14.64 5.59 -9.16
CA GLY A 143 13.73 6.60 -8.60
C GLY A 143 14.25 8.04 -8.65
N GLU A 144 15.55 8.28 -8.87
CA GLU A 144 16.14 9.62 -8.96
C GLU A 144 15.81 10.34 -10.29
N TRP A 145 15.25 9.61 -11.23
CA TRP A 145 14.93 10.10 -12.59
C TRP A 145 13.72 11.04 -12.64
N PHE A 146 12.99 11.16 -11.54
CA PHE A 146 11.82 12.04 -11.46
C PHE A 146 12.22 13.44 -10.98
N SER A 147 13.09 14.13 -11.72
CA SER A 147 13.32 15.55 -11.46
C SER A 147 12.23 16.42 -12.14
N ASP A 148 11.92 17.56 -11.55
CA ASP A 148 10.90 18.51 -12.04
C ASP A 148 11.11 19.00 -13.48
N GLU A 149 12.32 18.81 -14.02
CA GLU A 149 12.70 19.24 -15.37
C GLU A 149 12.56 18.16 -16.45
N MET A 150 12.40 16.88 -16.04
CA MET A 150 12.34 15.76 -16.99
C MET A 150 10.88 15.44 -17.34
N GLY A 151 10.54 15.64 -18.58
CA GLY A 151 9.37 14.99 -19.18
C GLY A 151 9.54 13.46 -19.20
N ILE A 152 8.60 12.73 -19.83
CA ILE A 152 8.78 11.29 -20.04
C ILE A 152 10.07 11.10 -20.83
N SER A 153 11.02 10.39 -20.20
CA SER A 153 12.21 9.92 -20.89
C SER A 153 11.78 8.96 -22.01
N PRO A 154 12.41 9.00 -23.20
CA PRO A 154 12.17 8.01 -24.25
C PRO A 154 12.51 6.58 -23.84
N GLN A 155 13.07 6.37 -22.65
CA GLN A 155 13.34 5.06 -22.07
C GLN A 155 12.13 4.44 -21.38
N PHE A 156 11.05 5.20 -21.12
CA PHE A 156 9.81 4.65 -20.58
C PHE A 156 8.97 4.06 -21.72
N GLU A 157 8.80 2.76 -21.72
CA GLU A 157 8.03 2.05 -22.72
C GLU A 157 6.55 2.02 -22.34
N GLN A 158 5.70 2.65 -23.15
CA GLN A 158 4.26 2.55 -22.95
C GLN A 158 3.77 1.15 -23.31
N LEU A 159 3.00 0.54 -22.41
CA LEU A 159 2.24 -0.67 -22.71
C LEU A 159 1.04 -0.32 -23.59
N GLU A 160 1.26 -0.29 -24.91
CA GLU A 160 0.22 0.06 -25.87
C GLU A 160 -0.98 -0.86 -25.76
N GLY A 161 -2.19 -0.29 -25.80
CA GLY A 161 -3.43 -1.03 -25.67
C GLY A 161 -3.81 -1.45 -24.24
N CYS A 162 -2.91 -1.28 -23.26
CA CYS A 162 -3.13 -1.70 -21.87
C CYS A 162 -3.63 -0.56 -20.95
N SER A 163 -3.99 0.58 -21.51
CA SER A 163 -4.53 1.70 -20.73
C SER A 163 -5.84 1.31 -20.03
N ILE A 164 -6.03 1.84 -18.81
CA ILE A 164 -7.28 1.71 -18.06
C ILE A 164 -8.13 2.94 -18.33
N THR A 165 -9.39 2.72 -18.67
CA THR A 165 -10.38 3.79 -18.86
C THR A 165 -11.23 3.92 -17.62
N TRP A 166 -11.19 5.11 -16.98
CA TRP A 166 -11.91 5.42 -15.74
C TRP A 166 -13.13 6.27 -15.98
N ARG A 167 -14.18 6.02 -15.22
CA ARG A 167 -15.41 6.81 -15.14
C ARG A 167 -15.85 6.96 -13.69
N ALA A 168 -16.36 8.12 -13.35
CA ALA A 168 -17.02 8.32 -12.06
C ALA A 168 -18.46 7.83 -12.12
N GLU A 169 -18.90 7.12 -11.07
CA GLU A 169 -20.28 6.70 -10.88
C GLU A 169 -20.63 6.75 -9.38
N GLY A 170 -21.53 7.65 -9.00
CA GLY A 170 -21.81 7.94 -7.60
C GLY A 170 -20.56 8.43 -6.87
N ASN A 171 -20.10 7.68 -5.86
CA ASN A 171 -18.89 7.94 -5.07
C ASN A 171 -17.76 6.94 -5.35
N THR A 172 -17.77 6.33 -6.52
CA THR A 172 -16.79 5.32 -6.94
C THR A 172 -16.21 5.66 -8.31
N MET A 173 -14.93 5.42 -8.50
CA MET A 173 -14.28 5.42 -9.80
C MET A 173 -14.25 4.00 -10.35
N HIS A 174 -14.82 3.81 -11.54
CA HIS A 174 -14.83 2.51 -12.24
C HIS A 174 -13.79 2.51 -13.34
N GLY A 175 -12.83 1.59 -13.27
CA GLY A 175 -11.78 1.39 -14.25
C GLY A 175 -12.06 0.15 -15.10
N ASN A 176 -11.74 0.22 -16.39
CA ASN A 176 -11.83 -0.91 -17.30
C ASN A 176 -10.64 -0.96 -18.24
N ARG A 177 -10.08 -2.16 -18.41
CA ARG A 177 -9.10 -2.51 -19.45
C ARG A 177 -9.63 -3.67 -20.27
N ASP A 178 -9.69 -3.46 -21.58
CA ASP A 178 -10.18 -4.47 -22.51
C ASP A 178 -9.01 -5.35 -22.99
N GLY A 179 -9.05 -6.64 -22.65
CA GLY A 179 -8.02 -7.61 -23.03
C GLY A 179 -7.83 -7.81 -24.52
N ARG A 180 -8.82 -7.43 -25.35
CA ARG A 180 -8.65 -7.47 -26.81
C ARG A 180 -7.57 -6.53 -27.33
N PHE A 181 -7.27 -5.49 -26.56
CA PHE A 181 -6.26 -4.47 -26.90
C PHE A 181 -5.00 -4.61 -26.07
N CYS A 182 -5.09 -5.14 -24.84
CA CYS A 182 -3.96 -5.35 -23.96
C CYS A 182 -3.43 -6.78 -24.13
N ALA A 183 -2.56 -6.97 -25.10
CA ALA A 183 -1.90 -8.24 -25.37
C ALA A 183 -0.39 -8.02 -25.53
N PHE A 184 0.40 -8.86 -24.86
CA PHE A 184 1.87 -8.83 -24.93
C PHE A 184 2.41 -10.28 -24.92
N LYS A 185 3.70 -10.41 -25.16
CA LYS A 185 4.38 -11.72 -25.06
C LYS A 185 4.99 -11.88 -23.69
N ASP A 186 4.73 -13.03 -23.05
CA ASP A 186 5.41 -13.41 -21.80
C ASP A 186 6.84 -13.93 -22.09
N GLU A 187 7.55 -14.29 -21.03
CA GLU A 187 8.91 -14.82 -21.12
C GLU A 187 9.01 -16.13 -21.91
N LEU A 188 7.91 -16.86 -22.02
CA LEU A 188 7.79 -18.08 -22.83
C LEU A 188 7.36 -17.80 -24.28
N ASN A 189 7.32 -16.50 -24.67
CA ASN A 189 6.89 -16.04 -26.00
C ASN A 189 5.41 -16.38 -26.33
N ARG A 190 4.57 -16.66 -25.32
CA ARG A 190 3.13 -16.83 -25.47
C ARG A 190 2.45 -15.47 -25.49
N VAL A 191 1.44 -15.31 -26.31
CA VAL A 191 0.60 -14.11 -26.26
C VAL A 191 -0.31 -14.19 -25.05
N VAL A 192 -0.24 -13.18 -24.21
CA VAL A 192 -1.07 -13.04 -23.01
C VAL A 192 -1.94 -11.81 -23.17
N SER A 193 -3.25 -11.98 -23.00
CA SER A 193 -4.21 -10.86 -22.97
C SER A 193 -4.68 -10.61 -21.54
N ILE A 194 -4.76 -9.32 -21.14
CA ILE A 194 -5.21 -8.96 -19.78
C ILE A 194 -6.42 -8.04 -19.86
N SER A 195 -7.54 -8.52 -19.32
CA SER A 195 -8.73 -7.72 -19.02
C SER A 195 -8.73 -7.33 -17.54
N SER A 196 -9.22 -6.13 -17.22
CA SER A 196 -9.37 -5.70 -15.82
C SER A 196 -10.65 -4.92 -15.62
N GLN A 197 -11.30 -5.16 -14.50
CA GLN A 197 -12.34 -4.30 -13.93
C GLN A 197 -11.87 -3.82 -12.57
N LEU A 198 -11.95 -2.51 -12.34
CA LEU A 198 -11.48 -1.90 -11.12
C LEU A 198 -12.59 -1.04 -10.50
N ASN A 199 -12.70 -1.09 -9.19
CA ASN A 199 -13.53 -0.19 -8.40
C ASN A 199 -12.63 0.49 -7.38
N LEU A 200 -12.63 1.82 -7.39
CA LEU A 200 -11.81 2.61 -6.48
C LEU A 200 -12.69 3.58 -5.71
N ASN A 201 -12.54 3.57 -4.41
CA ASN A 201 -13.03 4.58 -3.49
C ASN A 201 -11.88 5.09 -2.60
N PRO A 202 -12.06 6.07 -1.71
CA PRO A 202 -10.98 6.60 -0.87
C PRO A 202 -10.25 5.56 -0.02
N TYR A 203 -10.87 4.42 0.26
CA TYR A 203 -10.44 3.45 1.26
C TYR A 203 -9.95 2.13 0.67
N GLN A 204 -10.37 1.83 -0.57
CA GLN A 204 -10.24 0.50 -1.13
C GLN A 204 -10.11 0.55 -2.66
N LEU A 205 -9.28 -0.33 -3.19
CA LEU A 205 -9.16 -0.66 -4.60
C LEU A 205 -9.51 -2.14 -4.78
N GLU A 206 -10.59 -2.41 -5.50
CA GLU A 206 -10.95 -3.76 -5.94
C GLU A 206 -10.49 -3.97 -7.37
N VAL A 207 -9.90 -5.12 -7.65
CA VAL A 207 -9.38 -5.46 -8.98
C VAL A 207 -9.83 -6.87 -9.36
N VAL A 208 -10.54 -6.98 -10.46
CA VAL A 208 -10.81 -8.25 -11.11
C VAL A 208 -9.96 -8.30 -12.36
N ASP A 209 -8.80 -8.94 -12.26
CA ASP A 209 -7.89 -9.18 -13.38
C ASP A 209 -8.12 -10.57 -13.94
N THR A 210 -8.13 -10.70 -15.27
CA THR A 210 -8.13 -11.96 -15.96
C THR A 210 -7.05 -11.93 -17.04
N ALA A 211 -6.03 -12.77 -16.90
CA ALA A 211 -5.01 -12.96 -17.91
C ALA A 211 -5.21 -14.32 -18.59
N LEU A 212 -5.34 -14.31 -19.90
CA LEU A 212 -5.53 -15.50 -20.72
C LEU A 212 -4.37 -15.66 -21.70
N ALA A 213 -3.90 -16.89 -21.87
CA ALA A 213 -3.04 -17.26 -22.98
C ALA A 213 -3.80 -17.25 -24.30
N ASP A 214 -3.09 -17.33 -25.43
CA ASP A 214 -3.67 -17.34 -26.79
C ASP A 214 -4.57 -18.56 -27.07
N ASP A 215 -4.38 -19.66 -26.34
CA ASP A 215 -5.24 -20.84 -26.37
C ASP A 215 -6.46 -20.74 -25.41
N GLY A 216 -6.59 -19.62 -24.67
CA GLY A 216 -7.65 -19.38 -23.70
C GLY A 216 -7.38 -19.97 -22.32
N GLU A 217 -6.18 -20.53 -22.06
CA GLU A 217 -5.80 -20.99 -20.73
C GLU A 217 -5.68 -19.80 -19.75
N PRO A 218 -6.35 -19.83 -18.59
CA PRO A 218 -6.20 -18.79 -17.59
C PRO A 218 -4.81 -18.86 -16.94
N LEU A 219 -4.09 -17.73 -16.98
CA LEU A 219 -2.73 -17.59 -16.43
C LEU A 219 -2.71 -16.85 -15.10
N LEU A 220 -3.62 -15.91 -14.92
CA LEU A 220 -3.74 -15.09 -13.72
C LEU A 220 -5.19 -14.67 -13.52
N GLY A 221 -5.53 -14.44 -12.27
CA GLY A 221 -6.85 -14.00 -11.85
C GLY A 221 -7.71 -15.14 -11.38
N ASP A 222 -8.82 -14.78 -10.76
CA ASP A 222 -9.81 -15.75 -10.33
C ASP A 222 -10.77 -16.07 -11.49
N VAL A 223 -10.85 -17.34 -11.89
CA VAL A 223 -11.78 -17.80 -12.94
C VAL A 223 -13.25 -17.60 -12.55
N ASP A 224 -13.53 -17.51 -11.26
CA ASP A 224 -14.86 -17.25 -10.74
C ASP A 224 -15.18 -15.74 -10.66
N GLY A 225 -14.21 -14.88 -11.05
CA GLY A 225 -14.38 -13.44 -11.11
C GLY A 225 -14.35 -12.74 -9.72
N ASN A 226 -13.79 -13.40 -8.70
CA ASN A 226 -13.63 -12.77 -7.41
C ASN A 226 -12.58 -11.66 -7.47
N ALA A 227 -12.90 -10.53 -6.86
CA ALA A 227 -12.01 -9.39 -6.83
C ALA A 227 -10.82 -9.61 -5.88
N LEU A 228 -9.64 -9.17 -6.30
CA LEU A 228 -8.55 -8.86 -5.39
C LEU A 228 -8.90 -7.56 -4.68
N VAL A 229 -9.13 -7.63 -3.38
CA VAL A 229 -9.46 -6.47 -2.55
C VAL A 229 -8.19 -5.95 -1.90
N LEU A 230 -7.88 -4.70 -2.19
CA LEU A 230 -6.72 -3.98 -1.66
C LEU A 230 -7.23 -2.83 -0.79
N ASP A 231 -7.18 -3.00 0.51
CA ASP A 231 -7.53 -1.95 1.44
C ASP A 231 -6.39 -0.96 1.59
N ARG A 232 -6.71 0.33 1.73
CA ARG A 232 -5.73 1.36 2.02
C ARG A 232 -5.21 1.19 3.44
N ILE A 233 -3.90 1.13 3.62
CA ILE A 233 -3.25 0.98 4.93
C ILE A 233 -2.40 2.20 5.27
N ARG A 234 -2.23 2.44 6.57
CA ARG A 234 -1.37 3.50 7.11
C ARG A 234 -0.35 2.88 8.04
N PHE A 235 0.90 3.29 7.90
CA PHE A 235 1.98 2.88 8.79
C PHE A 235 2.28 3.97 9.81
N PHE A 236 2.82 3.57 10.96
CA PHE A 236 3.05 4.47 12.08
C PHE A 236 4.45 4.29 12.67
N HIS A 237 5.13 5.40 12.91
CA HIS A 237 6.20 5.45 13.91
C HIS A 237 5.58 5.22 15.26
N THR A 238 6.17 4.34 16.06
CA THR A 238 5.59 3.88 17.31
C THR A 238 6.58 4.10 18.45
N GLU A 239 6.16 4.85 19.48
CA GLU A 239 6.86 4.96 20.74
C GLU A 239 6.03 4.25 21.81
N LEU A 240 6.58 3.22 22.41
CA LEU A 240 5.91 2.31 23.34
C LEU A 240 6.71 2.18 24.63
N THR A 241 6.04 2.33 25.77
CA THR A 241 6.59 1.89 27.05
C THR A 241 5.61 0.96 27.74
N PHE A 242 6.13 -0.12 28.29
CA PHE A 242 5.37 -1.19 28.94
C PHE A 242 5.82 -1.35 30.40
N LEU A 243 4.86 -1.52 31.29
CA LEU A 243 5.13 -1.79 32.70
C LEU A 243 5.02 -3.31 32.97
N PRO A 244 6.11 -4.01 33.29
CA PRO A 244 6.09 -5.44 33.60
C PRO A 244 5.18 -5.78 34.79
N ALA A 245 4.77 -7.04 34.90
CA ALA A 245 3.94 -7.49 35.99
C ALA A 245 4.69 -7.39 37.34
N GLY A 246 4.06 -6.77 38.34
CA GLY A 246 4.64 -6.57 39.64
C GLY A 246 5.50 -5.34 39.83
N ALA A 247 5.73 -4.57 38.73
CA ALA A 247 6.44 -3.28 38.78
C ALA A 247 5.53 -2.17 39.33
N ASP A 248 6.15 -1.10 39.91
CA ASP A 248 5.42 0.04 40.45
C ASP A 248 5.24 1.10 39.33
N ALA A 249 4.00 1.36 38.95
CA ALA A 249 3.65 2.37 37.93
C ALA A 249 4.11 3.80 38.26
N ARG A 250 4.43 4.07 39.56
CA ARG A 250 4.91 5.37 40.00
C ARG A 250 6.41 5.57 39.78
N SER A 251 7.13 4.48 39.49
CA SER A 251 8.56 4.51 39.23
C SER A 251 8.81 4.51 37.73
N ASP A 252 9.24 5.64 37.18
CA ASP A 252 9.55 5.71 35.72
C ASP A 252 10.67 4.73 35.32
N ASN A 253 11.54 4.34 36.24
CA ASN A 253 12.64 3.39 35.99
C ASN A 253 12.16 1.94 35.82
N GLU A 254 10.90 1.63 36.14
CA GLU A 254 10.33 0.27 35.99
C GLU A 254 9.59 0.12 34.66
N TRP A 255 9.38 1.21 33.92
CA TRP A 255 8.86 1.17 32.56
C TRP A 255 9.96 0.76 31.61
N VAL A 256 9.69 -0.25 30.79
CA VAL A 256 10.60 -0.71 29.75
C VAL A 256 10.15 -0.16 28.39
N GLU A 257 11.10 0.28 27.60
CA GLU A 257 10.84 0.63 26.22
C GLU A 257 10.53 -0.65 25.44
N ALA A 258 9.44 -0.61 24.67
CA ALA A 258 9.01 -1.72 23.87
C ALA A 258 8.96 -1.33 22.39
N ILE A 259 9.27 -2.29 21.53
CA ILE A 259 9.19 -2.13 20.09
C ILE A 259 8.29 -3.20 19.50
N PRO A 260 7.51 -2.88 18.46
CA PRO A 260 6.79 -3.88 17.69
C PRO A 260 7.77 -4.67 16.82
N GLN A 261 7.61 -6.00 16.77
CA GLN A 261 8.46 -6.88 15.94
C GLN A 261 8.42 -6.54 14.44
N ARG A 262 7.38 -5.86 13.99
CA ARG A 262 7.16 -5.43 12.61
C ARG A 262 6.59 -4.02 12.59
N PRO A 263 6.70 -3.28 11.48
CA PRO A 263 6.05 -2.00 11.33
C PRO A 263 4.56 -2.07 11.67
N MET A 264 4.11 -1.13 12.51
CA MET A 264 2.71 -1.04 12.90
C MET A 264 1.89 -0.39 11.79
N HIS A 265 0.75 -1.01 11.49
CA HIS A 265 -0.24 -0.48 10.56
C HIS A 265 -1.67 -0.72 11.09
N ASP A 266 -2.64 -0.01 10.56
CA ASP A 266 -4.03 0.01 11.04
C ASP A 266 -4.95 -1.09 10.47
N HIS A 267 -4.37 -2.14 9.92
CA HIS A 267 -5.11 -3.27 9.33
C HIS A 267 -4.98 -4.54 10.15
N ASP A 268 -5.51 -4.51 11.37
CA ASP A 268 -5.85 -5.66 12.23
C ASP A 268 -4.73 -6.71 12.46
N GLN A 269 -3.49 -6.48 12.05
CA GLN A 269 -2.42 -7.44 12.28
C GLN A 269 -1.95 -7.40 13.74
N ARG A 270 -1.95 -8.56 14.41
CA ARG A 270 -1.28 -8.72 15.68
C ARG A 270 0.23 -8.74 15.48
N VAL A 271 0.94 -7.94 16.25
CA VAL A 271 2.40 -7.80 16.21
C VAL A 271 2.95 -8.04 17.61
N ALA A 272 3.95 -8.91 17.74
CA ALA A 272 4.60 -9.17 19.00
C ALA A 272 5.32 -7.93 19.55
N LEU A 273 5.21 -7.69 20.86
CA LEU A 273 5.96 -6.66 21.55
C LEU A 273 7.27 -7.23 22.08
N LEU A 274 8.36 -6.58 21.73
CA LEU A 274 9.71 -6.91 22.15
C LEU A 274 10.22 -5.83 23.09
N ASN A 275 11.08 -6.19 24.03
CA ASN A 275 11.87 -5.24 24.80
C ASN A 275 12.88 -4.57 23.84
N ALA A 276 12.98 -3.26 23.86
CA ALA A 276 13.86 -2.52 22.95
C ALA A 276 15.36 -2.76 23.20
N GLU A 277 15.75 -3.16 24.45
CA GLU A 277 17.15 -3.34 24.82
C GLU A 277 17.72 -4.69 24.36
N ASP A 278 16.95 -5.78 24.53
CA ASP A 278 17.42 -7.15 24.29
C ASP A 278 16.59 -7.94 23.27
N GLU A 279 15.58 -7.31 22.68
CA GLU A 279 14.63 -7.86 21.70
C GLU A 279 13.88 -9.09 22.20
N LEU A 280 13.84 -9.30 23.53
CA LEU A 280 13.08 -10.40 24.10
C LEU A 280 11.59 -10.13 24.07
N PHE A 281 10.82 -11.17 23.79
CA PHE A 281 9.36 -11.10 23.76
C PHE A 281 8.76 -10.77 25.12
N LEU A 282 7.92 -9.73 25.17
CA LEU A 282 7.29 -9.26 26.42
C LEU A 282 6.00 -10.03 26.81
N GLY A 283 5.66 -11.11 26.11
CA GLY A 283 4.48 -11.94 26.39
C GLY A 283 3.16 -11.33 25.89
N HIS A 284 3.22 -10.27 25.11
CA HIS A 284 2.04 -9.56 24.61
C HIS A 284 2.16 -9.26 23.12
N ASP A 285 1.01 -9.30 22.43
CA ASP A 285 0.86 -8.80 21.07
C ASP A 285 0.07 -7.49 21.11
N ILE A 286 0.39 -6.61 20.20
CA ILE A 286 -0.32 -5.35 19.94
C ILE A 286 -1.03 -5.41 18.60
N GLN A 287 -2.21 -4.82 18.53
CA GLN A 287 -3.00 -4.67 17.30
C GLN A 287 -3.53 -3.27 17.21
N LEU A 288 -3.47 -2.68 16.02
CA LEU A 288 -4.02 -1.37 15.71
C LEU A 288 -5.13 -1.53 14.67
N ILE A 289 -6.30 -0.98 14.98
CA ILE A 289 -7.48 -1.06 14.12
C ILE A 289 -7.87 0.35 13.70
N GLY A 290 -7.80 0.62 12.42
CA GLY A 290 -8.24 1.89 11.83
C GLY A 290 -9.71 1.86 11.45
N ASN A 291 -10.33 3.04 11.48
CA ASN A 291 -11.62 3.25 10.86
C ASN A 291 -11.39 3.87 9.47
N ALA A 292 -11.73 3.11 8.41
CA ALA A 292 -11.53 3.58 7.05
C ALA A 292 -12.27 4.89 6.74
N GLN A 293 -13.44 5.12 7.35
CA GLN A 293 -14.26 6.31 7.11
C GLN A 293 -13.90 7.50 8.02
N LYS A 294 -13.14 7.25 9.09
CA LYS A 294 -12.75 8.26 10.08
C LYS A 294 -11.27 8.09 10.40
N ALA A 295 -10.46 8.81 9.68
CA ALA A 295 -9.00 8.66 9.74
C ALA A 295 -8.40 8.99 11.12
N ASP A 296 -9.09 9.78 11.93
CA ASP A 296 -8.74 10.14 13.31
C ASP A 296 -9.08 9.05 14.34
N GLU A 297 -9.93 8.08 13.97
CA GLU A 297 -10.31 6.98 14.85
C GLU A 297 -9.35 5.81 14.72
N LEU A 298 -8.61 5.51 15.80
CA LEU A 298 -7.80 4.31 15.96
C LEU A 298 -8.18 3.61 17.25
N VAL A 299 -8.23 2.29 17.21
CA VAL A 299 -8.41 1.42 18.38
C VAL A 299 -7.15 0.60 18.59
N LEU A 300 -6.60 0.70 19.79
CA LEU A 300 -5.48 -0.11 20.24
C LEU A 300 -6.00 -1.31 21.00
N ARG A 301 -5.51 -2.50 20.66
CA ARG A 301 -5.77 -3.75 21.41
C ARG A 301 -4.47 -4.39 21.81
N ILE A 302 -4.47 -5.01 22.97
CA ILE A 302 -3.34 -5.78 23.50
C ILE A 302 -3.86 -7.16 23.87
N TYR A 303 -3.10 -8.16 23.47
CA TYR A 303 -3.40 -9.57 23.73
C TYR A 303 -2.25 -10.22 24.51
N ARG A 304 -2.56 -11.19 25.34
CA ARG A 304 -1.55 -12.19 25.70
C ARG A 304 -1.40 -13.17 24.54
N GLN A 305 -0.20 -13.67 24.33
CA GLN A 305 0.13 -14.53 23.20
C GLN A 305 -0.81 -15.73 23.01
N THR A 306 -1.35 -16.27 24.10
CA THR A 306 -2.19 -17.47 24.10
C THR A 306 -3.69 -17.17 24.13
N GLU A 307 -4.08 -15.88 24.11
CA GLU A 307 -5.47 -15.46 24.27
C GLU A 307 -6.00 -14.86 22.96
N ASP A 308 -7.21 -15.27 22.56
CA ASP A 308 -7.89 -14.72 21.40
C ASP A 308 -8.58 -13.40 21.71
N GLU A 309 -8.98 -13.20 22.97
CA GLU A 309 -9.60 -11.96 23.42
C GLU A 309 -8.55 -10.96 23.90
N PRO A 310 -8.71 -9.67 23.59
CA PRO A 310 -7.80 -8.65 24.04
C PRO A 310 -7.90 -8.47 25.57
N VAL A 311 -6.76 -8.46 26.25
CA VAL A 311 -6.69 -8.11 27.70
C VAL A 311 -6.89 -6.61 27.92
N PHE A 312 -6.76 -5.83 26.84
CA PHE A 312 -7.00 -4.40 26.83
C PHE A 312 -7.48 -3.96 25.44
N SER A 313 -8.46 -3.05 25.39
CA SER A 313 -8.93 -2.40 24.18
C SER A 313 -9.35 -0.95 24.52
N ALA A 314 -8.80 0.02 23.79
CA ALA A 314 -9.17 1.43 23.93
C ALA A 314 -9.10 2.18 22.61
N SER A 315 -9.99 3.17 22.46
CA SER A 315 -9.83 4.21 21.44
C SER A 315 -8.63 5.08 21.80
N MET A 316 -7.80 5.38 20.80
CA MET A 316 -6.69 6.31 20.96
C MET A 316 -7.17 7.76 20.86
N GLU A 317 -6.57 8.63 21.66
CA GLU A 317 -6.79 10.07 21.58
C GLU A 317 -6.04 10.63 20.36
N TYR A 318 -6.77 11.27 19.44
CA TYR A 318 -6.15 11.99 18.32
C TYR A 318 -5.70 13.38 18.77
N LEU A 319 -4.42 13.65 18.59
CA LEU A 319 -3.78 14.91 19.03
C LEU A 319 -3.66 15.95 17.92
N GLY A 320 -4.09 15.61 16.69
CA GLY A 320 -3.87 16.42 15.49
C GLY A 320 -2.59 16.06 14.75
N ALA A 321 -2.44 16.57 13.53
CA ALA A 321 -1.24 16.39 12.68
C ALA A 321 -0.75 14.94 12.52
N GLY A 322 -1.69 13.97 12.47
CA GLY A 322 -1.34 12.56 12.32
C GLY A 322 -0.68 11.94 13.56
N GLN A 323 -1.07 12.38 14.75
CA GLN A 323 -0.56 11.88 16.02
C GLN A 323 -1.70 11.33 16.88
N TRP A 324 -1.43 10.21 17.56
CA TRP A 324 -2.37 9.55 18.47
C TRP A 324 -1.66 9.13 19.75
N ARG A 325 -2.39 9.08 20.85
CA ARG A 325 -1.91 8.62 22.14
C ARG A 325 -2.90 7.68 22.80
N ALA A 326 -2.38 6.66 23.47
CA ALA A 326 -3.13 5.87 24.44
C ALA A 326 -2.27 5.65 25.70
N THR A 327 -2.90 5.81 26.85
CA THR A 327 -2.25 5.56 28.15
C THR A 327 -3.14 4.69 29.00
N THR A 328 -2.56 3.65 29.57
CA THR A 328 -3.19 2.73 30.53
C THR A 328 -2.36 2.62 31.78
N GLU A 329 -2.80 1.79 32.72
CA GLU A 329 -1.99 1.51 33.92
C GLU A 329 -0.66 0.84 33.60
N ARG A 330 -0.53 0.16 32.44
CA ARG A 330 0.63 -0.66 32.09
C ARG A 330 1.18 -0.45 30.70
N LEU A 331 0.61 0.47 29.93
CA LEU A 331 1.07 0.78 28.59
C LEU A 331 0.90 2.25 28.28
N ARG A 332 1.92 2.85 27.71
CA ARG A 332 1.91 4.18 27.11
C ARG A 332 2.28 4.00 25.64
N VAL A 333 1.46 4.51 24.73
CA VAL A 333 1.67 4.42 23.28
C VAL A 333 1.50 5.80 22.68
N GLU A 334 2.49 6.22 21.92
CA GLU A 334 2.40 7.36 21.03
C GLU A 334 2.63 6.89 19.59
N LEU A 335 1.72 7.26 18.70
CA LEU A 335 1.81 6.95 17.28
C LEU A 335 1.92 8.24 16.49
N ARG A 336 2.76 8.21 15.46
CA ARG A 336 2.85 9.27 14.46
C ARG A 336 2.74 8.65 13.08
N LEU A 337 1.83 9.17 12.25
CA LEU A 337 1.67 8.72 10.88
C LEU A 337 3.00 8.78 10.14
N ALA A 338 3.39 7.69 9.51
CA ALA A 338 4.55 7.61 8.65
C ALA A 338 4.18 8.04 7.22
N GLU A 339 5.15 8.53 6.48
CA GLU A 339 4.93 8.86 5.06
C GLU A 339 4.80 7.58 4.22
N SER A 340 5.51 6.53 4.61
CA SER A 340 5.45 5.21 3.97
C SER A 340 5.93 4.10 4.91
N VAL A 341 5.75 2.84 4.51
CA VAL A 341 6.31 1.68 5.21
C VAL A 341 7.84 1.76 5.34
N ILE A 342 8.51 2.37 4.36
CA ILE A 342 9.99 2.48 4.34
C ILE A 342 10.52 3.29 5.51
N ASP A 343 9.75 4.30 5.97
CA ASP A 343 10.18 5.19 7.06
C ASP A 343 10.18 4.51 8.43
N VAL A 344 9.44 3.40 8.56
CA VAL A 344 9.27 2.66 9.82
C VAL A 344 10.01 1.33 9.85
N LEU A 345 10.75 1.00 8.80
CA LEU A 345 11.60 -0.19 8.80
C LEU A 345 12.83 -0.01 9.71
N PRO A 346 13.28 -1.06 10.41
CA PRO A 346 14.54 -1.03 11.13
C PRO A 346 15.68 -0.68 10.15
N ARG A 347 16.55 0.22 10.57
CA ARG A 347 17.73 0.63 9.81
C ARG A 347 18.89 -0.34 9.99
#